data_2d177d894122806858b174da3c3a13a5
#
_entry.id   2d177d894122806858b174da3c3a13a5
#
_cell.length_a   1.000
_cell.length_b   1.000
_cell.length_c   1.000
_cell.angle_alpha   90.00
_cell.angle_beta   90.00
_cell.angle_gamma   90.00
#
_symmetry.space_group_name_H-M   'P 1'
#
loop_
_entity.id
_entity.type
_entity.pdbx_description
1 polymer ?
#
loop_
_entity_poly.entity_id
_entity_poly.type
_entity_poly.pdbx_seq_one_letter_code
_entity_poly.pdbx_strand_id
1 'polypeptide(L)'
;YKRQDYDNVENLYAVLGNEGPLMCFLGHTDVVPTGPVENWSQPPFSAVTIDGHMYGRGTADMKGNIAAYLLALKDFLSTNPTLNYRLAVLLTSNEEGEPEDGKIDVIIKKFMDDGEHIDFCLVGEPSSNKKVGDTIRIGRRGSLSGTLKVLGKQGHVAYPEKVENPIFTSAKLISELESITWDEGNEHFQPTSFQISNIKSGTGATNVVPGVLEMMFNFRFCSESNEAYLKETFEAVLKKLNLKYEVEWVLSGLPYLTEKKYFIEQIVDSVKSITGYEPIINNGGGTSDGRFLQVMGSEIVKLGPLNETIHKTDENVSLQDLETLKGIYTNLLERLNSN
;
A
#
# COMPACT_ATOMS: atom_id res chain seq x y z
N TYR A 1 -24.66 10.82 -2.39
CA TYR A 1 -23.62 9.94 -1.85
C TYR A 1 -24.21 8.56 -1.53
N LYS A 2 -23.36 7.55 -1.51
CA LYS A 2 -23.74 6.20 -1.08
C LYS A 2 -22.81 5.82 0.08
N ARG A 3 -23.38 5.38 1.21
CA ARG A 3 -22.66 4.66 2.25
C ARG A 3 -22.73 3.18 1.90
N GLN A 4 -21.61 2.50 1.93
CA GLN A 4 -21.53 1.08 1.62
C GLN A 4 -20.80 0.37 2.76
N ASP A 5 -21.54 -0.39 3.54
CA ASP A 5 -21.01 -1.13 4.68
C ASP A 5 -20.93 -2.61 4.27
N TYR A 6 -19.72 -3.18 4.34
CA TYR A 6 -19.44 -4.59 4.09
C TYR A 6 -18.66 -5.13 5.27
N ASP A 7 -19.12 -6.21 5.88
CA ASP A 7 -18.46 -6.93 6.97
C ASP A 7 -17.93 -6.00 8.10
N ASN A 8 -18.73 -5.01 8.50
CA ASN A 8 -18.41 -3.95 9.47
C ASN A 8 -17.40 -2.89 9.00
N VAL A 9 -17.02 -2.89 7.73
CA VAL A 9 -16.21 -1.81 7.13
C VAL A 9 -17.10 -0.76 6.52
N GLU A 10 -16.95 0.48 6.95
CA GLU A 10 -17.71 1.61 6.46
C GLU A 10 -16.98 2.27 5.29
N ASN A 11 -17.68 2.44 4.16
CA ASN A 11 -17.14 3.13 3.00
C ASN A 11 -18.07 4.24 2.56
N LEU A 12 -17.51 5.38 2.18
CA LEU A 12 -18.23 6.53 1.67
C LEU A 12 -17.86 6.76 0.22
N TYR A 13 -18.86 6.74 -0.67
CA TYR A 13 -18.71 7.17 -2.06
C TYR A 13 -19.63 8.34 -2.35
N ALA A 14 -19.06 9.48 -2.72
CA ALA A 14 -19.79 10.68 -3.08
C ALA A 14 -19.37 11.14 -4.47
N VAL A 15 -20.33 11.44 -5.34
CA VAL A 15 -20.11 11.88 -6.72
C VAL A 15 -20.81 13.21 -6.95
N LEU A 16 -20.15 14.09 -7.69
CA LEU A 16 -20.66 15.36 -8.17
C LEU A 16 -20.45 15.46 -9.69
N GLY A 17 -21.42 16.04 -10.38
CA GLY A 17 -21.45 16.11 -11.84
C GLY A 17 -22.21 14.94 -12.45
N ASN A 18 -22.70 15.11 -13.69
CA ASN A 18 -23.55 14.15 -14.37
C ASN A 18 -22.94 13.61 -15.66
N GLU A 19 -22.00 14.32 -16.24
CA GLU A 19 -21.42 14.05 -17.55
C GLU A 19 -19.90 14.18 -17.53
N GLY A 20 -19.23 13.55 -18.48
CA GLY A 20 -17.78 13.58 -18.65
C GLY A 20 -17.03 12.47 -17.90
N PRO A 21 -15.70 12.44 -18.03
CA PRO A 21 -14.85 11.50 -17.33
C PRO A 21 -14.95 11.66 -15.81
N LEU A 22 -14.76 10.58 -15.07
CA LEU A 22 -14.83 10.57 -13.61
C LEU A 22 -13.43 10.57 -12.99
N MET A 23 -13.12 11.62 -12.26
CA MET A 23 -11.93 11.70 -11.40
C MET A 23 -12.34 11.42 -9.96
N CYS A 24 -11.73 10.39 -9.37
CA CYS A 24 -11.96 9.97 -7.99
C CYS A 24 -10.74 10.27 -7.12
N PHE A 25 -10.95 10.96 -6.01
CA PHE A 25 -9.99 10.96 -4.90
C PHE A 25 -10.27 9.76 -4.00
N LEU A 26 -9.23 8.95 -3.79
CA LEU A 26 -9.28 7.77 -2.93
C LEU A 26 -8.43 7.97 -1.69
N GLY A 27 -9.01 7.70 -0.53
CA GLY A 27 -8.32 7.73 0.75
C GLY A 27 -8.93 6.79 1.78
N HIS A 28 -8.20 6.57 2.88
CA HIS A 28 -8.68 5.76 4.00
C HIS A 28 -8.81 6.58 5.30
N THR A 29 -9.71 6.14 6.16
CA THR A 29 -10.04 6.82 7.41
C THR A 29 -9.61 6.05 8.66
N ASP A 30 -9.28 4.78 8.51
CA ASP A 30 -8.64 3.98 9.55
C ASP A 30 -7.16 4.34 9.72
N VAL A 31 -6.53 3.77 10.72
CA VAL A 31 -5.12 4.04 11.06
C VAL A 31 -4.50 2.81 11.71
N VAL A 32 -3.21 2.61 11.54
CA VAL A 32 -2.48 1.56 12.27
C VAL A 32 -2.51 1.80 13.79
N PRO A 33 -2.36 0.76 14.62
CA PRO A 33 -2.26 0.90 16.07
C PRO A 33 -1.17 1.91 16.47
N THR A 34 -1.40 2.62 17.56
CA THR A 34 -0.46 3.64 18.07
C THR A 34 0.84 3.05 18.62
N GLY A 35 0.83 1.76 18.96
CA GLY A 35 1.82 1.18 19.86
C GLY A 35 1.66 1.71 21.30
N PRO A 36 2.69 1.55 22.16
CA PRO A 36 2.64 2.03 23.54
C PRO A 36 2.47 3.55 23.58
N VAL A 37 1.37 4.00 24.19
CA VAL A 37 1.01 5.44 24.24
C VAL A 37 2.01 6.25 25.06
N GLU A 38 2.66 5.63 26.02
CA GLU A 38 3.71 6.23 26.85
C GLU A 38 4.97 6.64 26.08
N ASN A 39 5.14 6.13 24.85
CA ASN A 39 6.26 6.51 23.98
C ASN A 39 5.97 7.78 23.15
N TRP A 40 4.72 8.25 23.15
CA TRP A 40 4.33 9.45 22.41
C TRP A 40 4.62 10.72 23.21
N SER A 41 5.20 11.73 22.57
CA SER A 41 5.43 13.04 23.16
C SER A 41 4.13 13.83 23.40
N GLN A 42 3.10 13.53 22.58
CA GLN A 42 1.74 14.07 22.68
C GLN A 42 0.73 12.92 22.55
N PRO A 43 -0.44 13.00 23.18
CA PRO A 43 -1.45 11.94 23.01
C PRO A 43 -1.77 11.68 21.54
N PRO A 44 -1.71 10.42 21.05
CA PRO A 44 -1.74 10.09 19.62
C PRO A 44 -3.00 10.53 18.86
N PHE A 45 -4.07 10.90 19.55
CA PHE A 45 -5.32 11.37 18.94
C PHE A 45 -5.70 12.82 19.35
N SER A 46 -4.74 13.59 19.87
CA SER A 46 -4.98 14.97 20.30
C SER A 46 -4.92 16.00 19.18
N ALA A 47 -4.29 15.67 18.05
CA ALA A 47 -4.06 16.57 16.91
C ALA A 47 -3.44 17.92 17.32
N VAL A 48 -2.52 17.90 18.27
CA VAL A 48 -1.84 19.09 18.80
C VAL A 48 -0.92 19.65 17.73
N THR A 49 -0.95 20.98 17.58
CA THR A 49 -0.01 21.69 16.67
C THR A 49 1.15 22.28 17.47
N ILE A 50 2.38 21.90 17.10
CA ILE A 50 3.63 22.40 17.67
C ILE A 50 4.56 22.77 16.54
N ASP A 51 5.08 23.99 16.55
CA ASP A 51 6.05 24.51 15.56
C ASP A 51 5.60 24.29 14.09
N GLY A 52 4.29 24.46 13.83
CA GLY A 52 3.71 24.33 12.49
C GLY A 52 3.46 22.88 12.05
N HIS A 53 3.68 21.88 12.92
CA HIS A 53 3.38 20.47 12.66
C HIS A 53 2.22 20.00 13.52
N MET A 54 1.27 19.31 12.90
CA MET A 54 0.17 18.65 13.60
C MET A 54 0.59 17.21 13.95
N TYR A 55 0.67 16.93 15.25
CA TYR A 55 1.03 15.61 15.79
C TYR A 55 -0.20 14.75 16.03
N GLY A 56 -0.13 13.50 15.62
CA GLY A 56 -1.16 12.50 15.89
C GLY A 56 -1.16 11.37 14.86
N ARG A 57 -1.61 10.20 15.28
CA ARG A 57 -1.81 9.03 14.42
C ARG A 57 -2.87 9.35 13.36
N GLY A 58 -2.52 9.12 12.08
CA GLY A 58 -3.37 9.42 10.93
C GLY A 58 -3.24 10.84 10.41
N THR A 59 -2.38 11.69 10.99
CA THR A 59 -2.19 13.08 10.49
C THR A 59 -1.44 13.10 9.17
N ALA A 60 -0.42 12.26 9.01
CA ALA A 60 0.30 12.08 7.75
C ALA A 60 -0.34 10.97 6.91
N ASP A 61 -0.77 9.87 7.54
CA ASP A 61 -1.32 8.69 6.88
C ASP A 61 -2.75 8.38 7.38
N MET A 62 -3.80 8.90 6.68
CA MET A 62 -3.70 9.92 5.61
C MET A 62 -4.76 11.02 5.76
N LYS A 63 -5.35 11.20 6.98
CA LYS A 63 -6.48 12.12 7.24
C LYS A 63 -6.13 13.59 6.95
N GLY A 64 -4.87 14.00 7.16
CA GLY A 64 -4.42 15.33 6.80
C GLY A 64 -4.57 15.60 5.29
N ASN A 65 -4.21 14.61 4.48
CA ASN A 65 -4.34 14.72 3.03
C ASN A 65 -5.80 14.69 2.56
N ILE A 66 -6.66 13.88 3.19
CA ILE A 66 -8.11 13.94 2.94
C ILE A 66 -8.64 15.35 3.21
N ALA A 67 -8.25 15.96 4.33
CA ALA A 67 -8.67 17.33 4.67
C ALA A 67 -8.16 18.34 3.62
N ALA A 68 -6.90 18.24 3.18
CA ALA A 68 -6.35 19.11 2.15
C ALA A 68 -7.12 19.00 0.83
N TYR A 69 -7.45 17.78 0.39
CA TYR A 69 -8.24 17.55 -0.82
C TYR A 69 -9.68 18.09 -0.69
N LEU A 70 -10.36 17.83 0.41
CA LEU A 70 -11.74 18.30 0.62
C LEU A 70 -11.81 19.84 0.68
N LEU A 71 -10.80 20.49 1.25
CA LEU A 71 -10.71 21.96 1.23
C LEU A 71 -10.44 22.49 -0.19
N ALA A 72 -9.55 21.83 -0.95
CA ALA A 72 -9.31 22.16 -2.35
C ALA A 72 -10.59 22.03 -3.19
N LEU A 73 -11.31 20.92 -3.01
CA LEU A 73 -12.59 20.68 -3.69
C LEU A 73 -13.63 21.74 -3.34
N LYS A 74 -13.76 22.10 -2.05
CA LYS A 74 -14.67 23.16 -1.60
C LYS A 74 -14.34 24.50 -2.24
N ASP A 75 -13.06 24.90 -2.24
CA ASP A 75 -12.62 26.17 -2.83
C ASP A 75 -12.86 26.19 -4.34
N PHE A 76 -12.50 25.10 -5.04
CA PHE A 76 -12.74 24.92 -6.47
C PHE A 76 -14.24 25.04 -6.82
N LEU A 77 -15.13 24.36 -6.11
CA LEU A 77 -16.57 24.40 -6.36
C LEU A 77 -17.19 25.78 -6.10
N SER A 78 -16.60 26.57 -5.21
CA SER A 78 -17.10 27.94 -4.93
C SER A 78 -16.92 28.91 -6.12
N THR A 79 -15.97 28.60 -7.00
CA THR A 79 -15.60 29.45 -8.16
C THR A 79 -15.95 28.81 -9.50
N ASN A 80 -16.26 27.50 -9.53
CA ASN A 80 -16.56 26.75 -10.74
C ASN A 80 -17.96 26.11 -10.69
N PRO A 81 -19.03 26.84 -11.04
CA PRO A 81 -20.40 26.32 -10.94
C PRO A 81 -20.74 25.25 -12.02
N THR A 82 -19.92 25.17 -13.07
CA THR A 82 -20.09 24.20 -14.15
C THR A 82 -18.90 23.27 -14.15
N LEU A 83 -19.15 21.96 -14.24
CA LEU A 83 -18.15 20.92 -14.26
C LEU A 83 -18.12 20.22 -15.62
N ASN A 84 -16.93 20.11 -16.21
CA ASN A 84 -16.66 19.33 -17.42
C ASN A 84 -16.26 17.86 -17.09
N TYR A 85 -16.04 17.59 -15.80
CA TYR A 85 -15.70 16.28 -15.23
C TYR A 85 -16.66 15.92 -14.12
N ARG A 86 -16.91 14.63 -13.97
CA ARG A 86 -17.49 14.12 -12.72
C ARG A 86 -16.38 14.03 -11.67
N LEU A 87 -16.67 14.44 -10.46
CA LEU A 87 -15.73 14.39 -9.34
C LEU A 87 -16.27 13.48 -8.27
N ALA A 88 -15.45 12.53 -7.82
CA ALA A 88 -15.81 11.61 -6.76
C ALA A 88 -14.81 11.66 -5.60
N VAL A 89 -15.33 11.32 -4.41
CA VAL A 89 -14.54 10.99 -3.22
C VAL A 89 -14.95 9.61 -2.78
N LEU A 90 -13.99 8.70 -2.70
CA LEU A 90 -14.13 7.37 -2.13
C LEU A 90 -13.25 7.27 -0.87
N LEU A 91 -13.88 7.12 0.28
CA LEU A 91 -13.18 6.94 1.56
C LEU A 91 -13.48 5.54 2.08
N THR A 92 -12.43 4.82 2.44
CA THR A 92 -12.49 3.48 3.01
C THR A 92 -12.08 3.50 4.48
N SER A 93 -12.42 2.47 5.24
CA SER A 93 -12.06 2.38 6.66
C SER A 93 -11.36 1.06 7.03
N ASN A 94 -10.69 0.41 6.05
CA ASN A 94 -9.94 -0.82 6.29
C ASN A 94 -8.76 -0.98 5.31
N GLU A 95 -8.02 0.10 5.02
CA GLU A 95 -6.79 0.01 4.22
C GLU A 95 -5.66 -0.59 5.05
N GLU A 96 -5.58 -0.18 6.32
CA GLU A 96 -4.55 -0.58 7.30
C GLU A 96 -4.93 -1.86 8.08
N GLY A 97 -6.13 -2.37 7.87
CA GLY A 97 -6.66 -3.54 8.55
C GLY A 97 -6.26 -4.88 7.94
N GLU A 98 -6.85 -5.95 8.45
CA GLU A 98 -6.59 -7.30 7.94
C GLU A 98 -7.15 -7.46 6.51
N PRO A 99 -6.43 -8.16 5.62
CA PRO A 99 -6.79 -8.27 4.21
C PRO A 99 -8.14 -8.93 3.92
N GLU A 100 -8.76 -9.58 4.90
CA GLU A 100 -9.95 -10.40 4.74
C GLU A 100 -11.26 -9.65 5.05
N ASP A 101 -11.19 -8.48 5.68
CA ASP A 101 -12.36 -7.74 6.11
C ASP A 101 -12.73 -6.63 5.11
N GLY A 102 -13.97 -6.64 4.60
CA GLY A 102 -14.67 -5.55 3.93
C GLY A 102 -13.93 -4.84 2.81
N LYS A 103 -13.36 -5.60 1.90
CA LYS A 103 -12.45 -5.12 0.86
C LYS A 103 -13.07 -4.13 -0.11
N ILE A 104 -12.32 -3.12 -0.47
CA ILE A 104 -12.63 -2.17 -1.53
C ILE A 104 -12.86 -2.86 -2.90
N ASP A 105 -12.30 -4.06 -3.13
CA ASP A 105 -12.55 -4.86 -4.33
C ASP A 105 -14.04 -5.21 -4.51
N VAL A 106 -14.77 -5.46 -3.42
CA VAL A 106 -16.23 -5.67 -3.46
C VAL A 106 -16.95 -4.41 -3.96
N ILE A 107 -16.49 -3.23 -3.50
CA ILE A 107 -17.06 -1.95 -3.92
C ILE A 107 -16.77 -1.69 -5.39
N ILE A 108 -15.52 -1.91 -5.82
CA ILE A 108 -15.11 -1.75 -7.22
C ILE A 108 -15.87 -2.69 -8.13
N LYS A 109 -16.03 -3.96 -7.73
CA LYS A 109 -16.88 -4.90 -8.47
C LYS A 109 -18.31 -4.40 -8.62
N LYS A 110 -18.89 -3.89 -7.53
CA LYS A 110 -20.24 -3.32 -7.57
C LYS A 110 -20.33 -2.11 -8.50
N PHE A 111 -19.32 -1.23 -8.51
CA PHE A 111 -19.27 -0.11 -9.45
C PHE A 111 -19.30 -0.61 -10.90
N MET A 112 -18.49 -1.62 -11.22
CA MET A 112 -18.48 -2.24 -12.55
C MET A 112 -19.84 -2.87 -12.91
N ASP A 113 -20.47 -3.57 -11.98
CA ASP A 113 -21.79 -4.18 -12.16
C ASP A 113 -22.90 -3.12 -12.36
N ASP A 114 -22.77 -1.96 -11.68
CA ASP A 114 -23.68 -0.80 -11.81
C ASP A 114 -23.37 0.05 -13.08
N GLY A 115 -22.32 -0.27 -13.83
CA GLY A 115 -21.88 0.48 -15.01
C GLY A 115 -21.13 1.78 -14.68
N GLU A 116 -20.67 1.95 -13.43
CA GLU A 116 -19.83 3.07 -13.04
C GLU A 116 -18.38 2.79 -13.45
N HIS A 117 -17.73 3.80 -14.04
CA HIS A 117 -16.33 3.73 -14.45
C HIS A 117 -15.57 4.93 -13.89
N ILE A 118 -14.45 4.66 -13.25
CA ILE A 118 -13.52 5.69 -12.74
C ILE A 118 -12.38 5.79 -13.75
N ASP A 119 -12.29 6.94 -14.45
CA ASP A 119 -11.26 7.17 -15.47
C ASP A 119 -9.92 7.51 -14.83
N PHE A 120 -9.95 8.38 -13.81
CA PHE A 120 -8.78 8.90 -13.11
C PHE A 120 -8.91 8.68 -11.62
N CYS A 121 -7.87 8.18 -10.98
CA CYS A 121 -7.81 8.00 -9.53
C CYS A 121 -6.59 8.70 -8.93
N LEU A 122 -6.84 9.72 -8.12
CA LEU A 122 -5.85 10.32 -7.25
C LEU A 122 -5.88 9.65 -5.89
N VAL A 123 -4.87 8.86 -5.57
CA VAL A 123 -4.72 8.22 -4.25
C VAL A 123 -3.97 9.16 -3.33
N GLY A 124 -4.60 9.56 -2.25
CA GLY A 124 -4.08 10.57 -1.32
C GLY A 124 -3.05 10.07 -0.29
N GLU A 125 -2.44 8.95 -0.51
CA GLU A 125 -1.45 8.33 0.36
C GLU A 125 -0.10 9.08 0.38
N PRO A 126 0.66 9.03 1.49
CA PRO A 126 1.99 9.62 1.59
C PRO A 126 2.94 9.11 0.51
N SER A 127 3.35 10.00 -0.40
CA SER A 127 4.24 9.66 -1.51
C SER A 127 5.52 10.47 -1.53
N SER A 128 5.50 11.67 -0.93
CA SER A 128 6.63 12.60 -0.93
C SER A 128 7.76 12.15 -0.01
N ASN A 129 9.00 12.49 -0.37
CA ASN A 129 10.20 12.02 0.34
C ASN A 129 10.88 13.12 1.18
N LYS A 130 11.24 14.25 0.57
CA LYS A 130 11.96 15.36 1.24
C LYS A 130 11.18 16.67 1.22
N LYS A 131 10.35 16.86 0.20
CA LYS A 131 9.50 18.02 0.02
C LYS A 131 8.16 17.55 -0.51
N VAL A 132 7.09 18.17 -0.07
CA VAL A 132 5.75 17.80 -0.53
C VAL A 132 5.62 17.91 -2.05
N GLY A 133 5.14 16.87 -2.69
CA GLY A 133 5.01 16.81 -4.14
C GLY A 133 6.31 16.49 -4.90
N ASP A 134 7.44 16.26 -4.22
CA ASP A 134 8.70 15.90 -4.90
C ASP A 134 8.69 14.51 -5.56
N THR A 135 7.71 13.69 -5.21
CA THR A 135 7.56 12.35 -5.74
C THR A 135 6.09 12.00 -5.92
N ILE A 136 5.75 11.53 -7.11
CA ILE A 136 4.47 10.89 -7.42
C ILE A 136 4.70 9.44 -7.76
N ARG A 137 3.69 8.59 -7.48
CA ARG A 137 3.79 7.15 -7.77
C ARG A 137 2.70 6.76 -8.75
N ILE A 138 3.10 6.11 -9.84
CA ILE A 138 2.22 5.73 -10.96
C ILE A 138 2.00 4.23 -11.07
N GLY A 139 2.51 3.47 -10.12
CA GLY A 139 2.41 2.02 -10.08
C GLY A 139 2.99 1.45 -8.80
N ARG A 140 3.04 0.14 -8.73
CA ARG A 140 3.67 -0.58 -7.61
C ARG A 140 3.98 -2.02 -7.99
N ARG A 141 4.94 -2.60 -7.29
CA ARG A 141 5.19 -4.04 -7.34
C ARG A 141 4.06 -4.81 -6.65
N GLY A 142 3.82 -6.03 -7.10
CA GLY A 142 2.94 -6.98 -6.41
C GLY A 142 3.49 -7.37 -5.04
N SER A 143 2.63 -7.97 -4.23
CA SER A 143 3.01 -8.48 -2.91
C SER A 143 2.39 -9.85 -2.69
N LEU A 144 3.23 -10.86 -2.48
CA LEU A 144 2.85 -12.23 -2.16
C LEU A 144 3.54 -12.65 -0.87
N SER A 145 2.77 -12.92 0.16
CA SER A 145 3.27 -13.41 1.45
C SER A 145 3.09 -14.92 1.57
N GLY A 146 3.87 -15.53 2.43
CA GLY A 146 3.68 -16.91 2.79
C GLY A 146 4.11 -17.22 4.21
N THR A 147 3.45 -18.23 4.80
CA THR A 147 3.81 -18.85 6.07
C THR A 147 4.18 -20.30 5.80
N LEU A 148 5.45 -20.64 5.97
CA LEU A 148 5.99 -21.98 5.77
C LEU A 148 6.21 -22.65 7.11
N LYS A 149 5.74 -23.89 7.25
CA LYS A 149 6.12 -24.81 8.32
C LYS A 149 6.99 -25.91 7.75
N VAL A 150 8.23 -25.99 8.21
CA VAL A 150 9.14 -27.11 7.91
C VAL A 150 8.98 -28.16 9.01
N LEU A 151 8.53 -29.34 8.63
CA LEU A 151 8.21 -30.42 9.56
C LEU A 151 9.44 -31.30 9.75
N GLY A 152 9.83 -31.49 11.00
CA GLY A 152 10.88 -32.40 11.44
C GLY A 152 10.36 -33.47 12.37
N LYS A 153 11.26 -34.01 13.19
CA LYS A 153 10.92 -34.98 14.23
C LYS A 153 11.57 -34.58 15.56
N GLN A 154 10.74 -34.20 16.51
CA GLN A 154 11.20 -33.83 17.85
C GLN A 154 11.84 -35.00 18.59
N GLY A 155 12.85 -34.71 19.41
CA GLY A 155 13.44 -35.66 20.32
C GLY A 155 14.61 -35.12 21.12
N HIS A 156 15.26 -35.99 21.86
CA HIS A 156 16.38 -35.61 22.70
C HIS A 156 17.68 -35.45 21.89
N VAL A 157 18.40 -34.35 22.11
CA VAL A 157 19.62 -34.01 21.35
C VAL A 157 20.75 -35.08 21.44
N ALA A 158 20.73 -35.93 22.46
CA ALA A 158 21.72 -37.00 22.62
C ALA A 158 21.48 -38.18 21.64
N TYR A 159 20.35 -38.21 20.92
CA TYR A 159 20.01 -39.28 19.99
C TYR A 159 19.73 -38.71 18.58
N PRO A 160 20.78 -38.20 17.91
CA PRO A 160 20.62 -37.55 16.62
C PRO A 160 20.02 -38.44 15.53
N GLU A 161 20.20 -39.75 15.63
CA GLU A 161 19.63 -40.73 14.70
C GLU A 161 18.12 -40.96 14.84
N LYS A 162 17.50 -40.42 15.90
CA LYS A 162 16.06 -40.56 16.19
C LYS A 162 15.26 -39.29 15.91
N VAL A 163 15.93 -38.24 15.51
CA VAL A 163 15.34 -36.90 15.29
C VAL A 163 15.53 -36.44 13.85
N GLU A 164 14.67 -35.54 13.41
CA GLU A 164 14.86 -34.78 12.17
C GLU A 164 14.82 -33.28 12.57
N ASN A 165 15.99 -32.61 12.53
CA ASN A 165 16.06 -31.22 12.99
C ASN A 165 15.66 -30.25 11.87
N PRO A 166 14.47 -29.57 11.97
CA PRO A 166 14.01 -28.66 10.95
C PRO A 166 14.85 -27.39 10.87
N ILE A 167 15.61 -27.03 11.91
CA ILE A 167 16.51 -25.86 11.90
C ILE A 167 17.63 -26.06 10.88
N PHE A 168 18.27 -27.27 10.87
CA PHE A 168 19.36 -27.55 9.94
C PHE A 168 18.89 -27.67 8.49
N THR A 169 17.70 -28.24 8.28
CA THR A 169 17.13 -28.32 6.92
C THR A 169 16.66 -26.95 6.42
N SER A 170 16.11 -26.11 7.30
CA SER A 170 15.72 -24.73 6.95
C SER A 170 16.93 -23.83 6.67
N ALA A 171 18.07 -24.04 7.32
CA ALA A 171 19.29 -23.28 7.01
C ALA A 171 19.73 -23.50 5.53
N LYS A 172 19.63 -24.74 5.04
CA LYS A 172 19.91 -25.05 3.62
C LYS A 172 18.86 -24.42 2.70
N LEU A 173 17.60 -24.49 3.07
CA LEU A 173 16.50 -23.84 2.32
C LEU A 173 16.71 -22.35 2.19
N ILE A 174 17.03 -21.66 3.29
CA ILE A 174 17.27 -20.23 3.31
C ILE A 174 18.42 -19.85 2.36
N SER A 175 19.52 -20.58 2.41
CA SER A 175 20.66 -20.34 1.52
C SER A 175 20.33 -20.55 0.04
N GLU A 176 19.55 -21.57 -0.29
CA GLU A 176 19.10 -21.79 -1.68
C GLU A 176 18.16 -20.66 -2.13
N LEU A 177 17.18 -20.27 -1.32
CA LEU A 177 16.23 -19.22 -1.65
C LEU A 177 16.91 -17.84 -1.79
N GLU A 178 17.89 -17.53 -0.94
CA GLU A 178 18.68 -16.30 -1.00
C GLU A 178 19.48 -16.19 -2.31
N SER A 179 19.93 -17.32 -2.83
CA SER A 179 20.73 -17.36 -4.06
C SER A 179 19.94 -17.20 -5.36
N ILE A 180 18.59 -17.22 -5.30
CA ILE A 180 17.76 -17.14 -6.50
C ILE A 180 17.67 -15.68 -6.99
N THR A 181 18.01 -15.46 -8.25
CA THR A 181 17.58 -14.27 -8.98
C THR A 181 16.18 -14.55 -9.53
N TRP A 182 15.16 -13.92 -8.94
CA TRP A 182 13.76 -14.15 -9.27
C TRP A 182 13.38 -13.57 -10.62
N ASP A 183 13.92 -12.40 -10.96
CA ASP A 183 13.93 -11.71 -12.26
C ASP A 183 14.92 -10.55 -12.22
N GLU A 184 15.11 -9.87 -13.35
CA GLU A 184 16.01 -8.71 -13.48
C GLU A 184 15.27 -7.36 -13.38
N GLY A 185 13.94 -7.38 -13.16
CA GLY A 185 13.12 -6.19 -13.25
C GLY A 185 13.02 -5.66 -14.69
N ASN A 186 12.57 -4.41 -14.83
CA ASN A 186 12.51 -3.75 -16.14
C ASN A 186 12.68 -2.24 -16.00
N GLU A 187 12.44 -1.47 -17.07
CA GLU A 187 12.58 0.00 -17.06
C GLU A 187 11.67 0.71 -16.02
N HIS A 188 10.59 0.05 -15.59
CA HIS A 188 9.61 0.60 -14.65
C HIS A 188 9.74 0.04 -13.24
N PHE A 189 10.19 -1.19 -13.10
CA PHE A 189 10.20 -1.90 -11.82
C PHE A 189 11.58 -2.42 -11.46
N GLN A 190 11.93 -2.26 -10.20
CA GLN A 190 13.06 -2.97 -9.61
C GLN A 190 12.81 -4.49 -9.66
N PRO A 191 13.88 -5.31 -9.68
CA PRO A 191 13.78 -6.76 -9.61
C PRO A 191 12.90 -7.24 -8.46
N THR A 192 12.28 -8.39 -8.65
CA THR A 192 11.55 -9.10 -7.59
C THR A 192 12.49 -9.41 -6.43
N SER A 193 12.03 -9.08 -5.24
CA SER A 193 12.77 -9.32 -4.00
C SER A 193 12.02 -10.31 -3.11
N PHE A 194 12.79 -11.19 -2.47
CA PHE A 194 12.33 -12.14 -1.46
C PHE A 194 12.93 -11.78 -0.10
N GLN A 195 12.10 -11.73 0.95
CA GLN A 195 12.56 -11.46 2.30
C GLN A 195 11.85 -12.35 3.31
N ILE A 196 12.61 -12.89 4.26
CA ILE A 196 12.07 -13.60 5.42
C ILE A 196 11.89 -12.57 6.54
N SER A 197 10.69 -12.44 7.05
CA SER A 197 10.35 -11.46 8.09
C SER A 197 10.37 -12.05 9.50
N ASN A 198 10.07 -13.35 9.64
CA ASN A 198 10.03 -14.02 10.93
C ASN A 198 10.49 -15.47 10.82
N ILE A 199 11.18 -15.95 11.86
CA ILE A 199 11.50 -17.36 12.05
C ILE A 199 11.23 -17.72 13.52
N LYS A 200 10.52 -18.83 13.73
CA LYS A 200 10.24 -19.36 15.06
C LYS A 200 10.46 -20.87 15.09
N SER A 201 11.22 -21.34 16.06
CA SER A 201 11.45 -22.77 16.32
C SER A 201 11.93 -22.99 17.74
N GLY A 202 11.83 -24.21 18.23
CA GLY A 202 12.32 -24.62 19.54
C GLY A 202 11.28 -24.55 20.64
N THR A 203 11.58 -25.28 21.74
CA THR A 203 10.74 -25.37 22.95
C THR A 203 11.27 -24.54 24.12
N GLY A 204 12.43 -23.88 23.93
CA GLY A 204 13.17 -23.20 25.00
C GLY A 204 14.07 -24.12 25.82
N ALA A 205 13.99 -25.45 25.65
CA ALA A 205 14.83 -26.40 26.34
C ALA A 205 16.10 -26.72 25.56
N THR A 206 17.26 -26.73 26.22
CA THR A 206 18.57 -26.94 25.59
C THR A 206 18.81 -28.38 25.11
N ASN A 207 18.06 -29.32 25.62
CA ASN A 207 18.22 -30.75 25.35
C ASN A 207 17.14 -31.34 24.43
N VAL A 208 16.32 -30.49 23.77
CA VAL A 208 15.23 -30.91 22.87
C VAL A 208 15.46 -30.37 21.47
N VAL A 209 15.53 -31.26 20.48
CA VAL A 209 15.42 -30.89 19.05
C VAL A 209 13.96 -30.60 18.73
N PRO A 210 13.61 -29.44 18.13
CA PRO A 210 12.22 -29.11 17.79
C PRO A 210 11.66 -30.02 16.70
N GLY A 211 10.33 -30.17 16.66
CA GLY A 211 9.62 -30.90 15.62
C GLY A 211 9.14 -30.02 14.44
N VAL A 212 9.19 -28.70 14.59
CA VAL A 212 8.74 -27.77 13.54
C VAL A 212 9.55 -26.48 13.59
N LEU A 213 9.75 -25.89 12.42
CA LEU A 213 10.19 -24.51 12.25
C LEU A 213 9.15 -23.80 11.41
N GLU A 214 8.69 -22.63 11.89
CA GLU A 214 7.79 -21.74 11.17
C GLU A 214 8.56 -20.51 10.67
N MET A 215 8.28 -20.11 9.43
CA MET A 215 8.93 -18.98 8.74
C MET A 215 7.88 -18.18 8.02
N MET A 216 7.85 -16.87 8.23
CA MET A 216 7.05 -15.93 7.45
C MET A 216 7.94 -15.18 6.46
N PHE A 217 7.46 -15.02 5.24
CA PHE A 217 8.22 -14.38 4.16
C PHE A 217 7.30 -13.58 3.24
N ASN A 218 7.92 -12.69 2.45
CA ASN A 218 7.21 -11.87 1.47
C ASN A 218 8.03 -11.70 0.19
N PHE A 219 7.34 -11.76 -0.93
CA PHE A 219 7.81 -11.33 -2.24
C PHE A 219 7.27 -9.94 -2.57
N ARG A 220 8.15 -9.05 -3.01
CA ARG A 220 7.77 -7.84 -3.76
C ARG A 220 8.14 -8.07 -5.20
N PHE A 221 7.14 -8.34 -6.06
CA PHE A 221 7.38 -8.81 -7.41
C PHE A 221 6.96 -7.79 -8.48
N CYS A 222 7.72 -7.74 -9.57
CA CYS A 222 7.47 -6.88 -10.71
C CYS A 222 6.59 -7.58 -11.77
N SER A 223 6.34 -6.92 -12.89
CA SER A 223 5.54 -7.47 -13.99
C SER A 223 6.22 -8.61 -14.77
N GLU A 224 7.53 -8.82 -14.58
CA GLU A 224 8.27 -9.94 -15.19
C GLU A 224 8.01 -11.28 -14.46
N SER A 225 7.45 -11.20 -13.24
CA SER A 225 7.08 -12.35 -12.43
C SER A 225 5.57 -12.40 -12.20
N ASN A 226 5.07 -13.57 -11.82
CA ASN A 226 3.68 -13.75 -11.43
C ASN A 226 3.57 -14.72 -10.25
N GLU A 227 2.39 -14.74 -9.63
CA GLU A 227 2.11 -15.56 -8.46
C GLU A 227 2.44 -17.05 -8.67
N ALA A 228 2.03 -17.62 -9.82
CA ALA A 228 2.24 -19.03 -10.11
C ALA A 228 3.74 -19.36 -10.20
N TYR A 229 4.50 -18.56 -10.96
CA TYR A 229 5.95 -18.73 -11.10
C TYR A 229 6.67 -18.67 -9.74
N LEU A 230 6.33 -17.69 -8.89
CA LEU A 230 6.95 -17.52 -7.59
C LEU A 230 6.67 -18.73 -6.67
N LYS A 231 5.41 -19.19 -6.62
CA LYS A 231 5.01 -20.37 -5.85
C LYS A 231 5.70 -21.63 -6.35
N GLU A 232 5.66 -21.87 -7.64
CA GLU A 232 6.27 -23.06 -8.27
C GLU A 232 7.78 -23.09 -8.04
N THR A 233 8.47 -21.98 -8.22
CA THR A 233 9.92 -21.87 -8.02
C THR A 233 10.29 -22.08 -6.55
N PHE A 234 9.56 -21.46 -5.61
CA PHE A 234 9.75 -21.64 -4.19
C PHE A 234 9.54 -23.12 -3.77
N GLU A 235 8.43 -23.70 -4.19
CA GLU A 235 8.12 -25.10 -3.87
C GLU A 235 9.08 -26.11 -4.55
N ALA A 236 9.64 -25.78 -5.71
CA ALA A 236 10.65 -26.60 -6.35
C ALA A 236 11.90 -26.74 -5.48
N VAL A 237 12.30 -25.67 -4.76
CA VAL A 237 13.41 -25.75 -3.80
C VAL A 237 13.08 -26.66 -2.63
N LEU A 238 11.86 -26.57 -2.08
CA LEU A 238 11.40 -27.46 -0.99
C LEU A 238 11.43 -28.92 -1.42
N LYS A 239 10.96 -29.21 -2.64
CA LYS A 239 10.97 -30.56 -3.24
C LYS A 239 12.40 -31.06 -3.52
N LYS A 240 13.27 -30.20 -4.06
CA LYS A 240 14.71 -30.49 -4.30
C LYS A 240 15.41 -30.93 -3.01
N LEU A 241 15.10 -30.27 -1.89
CA LEU A 241 15.66 -30.56 -0.58
C LEU A 241 14.93 -31.71 0.15
N ASN A 242 13.92 -32.31 -0.49
CA ASN A 242 13.09 -33.39 0.06
C ASN A 242 12.49 -33.04 1.45
N LEU A 243 12.03 -31.81 1.62
CA LEU A 243 11.45 -31.34 2.88
C LEU A 243 10.00 -31.80 3.02
N LYS A 244 9.61 -32.11 4.26
CA LYS A 244 8.19 -32.20 4.64
C LYS A 244 7.74 -30.82 5.08
N TYR A 245 6.70 -30.29 4.46
CA TYR A 245 6.29 -28.90 4.70
C TYR A 245 4.78 -28.70 4.55
N GLU A 246 4.33 -27.59 5.13
CA GLU A 246 3.04 -26.96 4.87
C GLU A 246 3.32 -25.50 4.51
N VAL A 247 2.64 -24.95 3.51
CA VAL A 247 2.77 -23.54 3.13
C VAL A 247 1.41 -22.94 2.86
N GLU A 248 1.17 -21.79 3.48
CA GLU A 248 0.00 -20.95 3.26
C GLU A 248 0.43 -19.70 2.51
N TRP A 249 -0.34 -19.30 1.49
CA TRP A 249 -0.02 -18.16 0.64
C TRP A 249 -1.11 -17.09 0.71
N VAL A 250 -0.69 -15.82 0.75
CA VAL A 250 -1.58 -14.66 0.73
C VAL A 250 -1.10 -13.68 -0.34
N LEU A 251 -1.90 -13.52 -1.40
CA LEU A 251 -1.67 -12.51 -2.44
C LEU A 251 -2.33 -11.20 -2.00
N SER A 252 -1.52 -10.21 -1.61
CA SER A 252 -2.02 -8.89 -1.23
C SER A 252 -2.32 -7.99 -2.45
N GLY A 253 -1.73 -8.27 -3.61
CA GLY A 253 -2.03 -7.57 -4.85
C GLY A 253 -1.04 -7.86 -5.97
N LEU A 254 -1.50 -7.68 -7.19
CA LEU A 254 -0.70 -7.78 -8.41
C LEU A 254 0.12 -6.50 -8.64
N PRO A 255 1.23 -6.56 -9.40
CA PRO A 255 1.90 -5.37 -9.87
C PRO A 255 1.00 -4.61 -10.84
N TYR A 256 1.06 -3.28 -10.80
CA TYR A 256 0.40 -2.44 -11.79
C TYR A 256 1.23 -1.20 -12.14
N LEU A 257 0.98 -0.66 -13.32
CA LEU A 257 1.57 0.56 -13.84
C LEU A 257 0.52 1.35 -14.60
N THR A 258 0.43 2.65 -14.34
CA THR A 258 -0.33 3.59 -15.15
C THR A 258 0.52 3.99 -16.35
N GLU A 259 0.23 3.42 -17.52
CA GLU A 259 0.98 3.68 -18.76
C GLU A 259 0.49 4.92 -19.52
N LYS A 260 -0.80 5.26 -19.38
CA LYS A 260 -1.38 6.45 -19.99
C LYS A 260 -0.81 7.70 -19.31
N LYS A 261 -0.56 8.73 -20.09
CA LYS A 261 0.21 9.90 -19.65
C LYS A 261 -0.65 11.09 -19.26
N TYR A 262 -1.90 11.16 -19.71
CA TYR A 262 -2.70 12.37 -19.56
C TYR A 262 -2.85 12.82 -18.10
N PHE A 263 -3.33 11.93 -17.23
CA PHE A 263 -3.53 12.28 -15.81
C PHE A 263 -2.20 12.51 -15.08
N ILE A 264 -1.17 11.75 -15.42
CA ILE A 264 0.19 11.95 -14.89
C ILE A 264 0.69 13.37 -15.25
N GLU A 265 0.55 13.79 -16.49
CA GLU A 265 0.96 15.11 -16.97
C GLU A 265 0.18 16.24 -16.25
N GLN A 266 -1.13 16.09 -16.05
CA GLN A 266 -1.93 17.07 -15.31
C GLN A 266 -1.43 17.22 -13.86
N ILE A 267 -1.06 16.12 -13.20
CA ILE A 267 -0.53 16.15 -11.84
C ILE A 267 0.89 16.75 -11.80
N VAL A 268 1.78 16.34 -12.72
CA VAL A 268 3.14 16.89 -12.83
C VAL A 268 3.10 18.41 -13.01
N ASP A 269 2.28 18.88 -13.94
CA ASP A 269 2.12 20.30 -14.20
C ASP A 269 1.53 21.07 -13.00
N SER A 270 0.59 20.44 -12.28
CA SER A 270 0.01 21.06 -11.07
C SER A 270 1.04 21.17 -9.96
N VAL A 271 1.84 20.13 -9.73
CA VAL A 271 2.96 20.17 -8.79
C VAL A 271 3.93 21.26 -9.17
N LYS A 272 4.38 21.29 -10.44
CA LYS A 272 5.33 22.28 -10.93
C LYS A 272 4.81 23.72 -10.82
N SER A 273 3.54 23.93 -11.10
CA SER A 273 2.89 25.26 -11.01
C SER A 273 2.91 25.81 -9.59
N ILE A 274 2.68 24.97 -8.60
CA ILE A 274 2.56 25.39 -7.20
C ILE A 274 3.90 25.39 -6.47
N THR A 275 4.76 24.42 -6.75
CA THR A 275 6.01 24.22 -6.01
C THR A 275 7.24 24.77 -6.71
N GLY A 276 7.16 24.97 -8.03
CA GLY A 276 8.28 25.41 -8.87
C GLY A 276 9.27 24.31 -9.27
N TYR A 277 9.05 23.04 -8.85
CA TYR A 277 9.89 21.90 -9.23
C TYR A 277 9.06 20.77 -9.84
N GLU A 278 9.73 19.94 -10.61
CA GLU A 278 9.13 18.78 -11.25
C GLU A 278 9.25 17.54 -10.34
N PRO A 279 8.17 16.77 -10.14
CA PRO A 279 8.22 15.58 -9.30
C PRO A 279 9.02 14.46 -9.95
N ILE A 280 9.65 13.63 -9.11
CA ILE A 280 10.17 12.33 -9.53
C ILE A 280 8.99 11.36 -9.68
N ILE A 281 8.91 10.71 -10.84
CA ILE A 281 7.92 9.68 -11.11
C ILE A 281 8.54 8.32 -10.81
N ASN A 282 7.91 7.53 -9.94
CA ASN A 282 8.39 6.17 -9.64
C ASN A 282 7.26 5.21 -9.23
N ASN A 283 7.63 3.95 -8.99
CA ASN A 283 6.73 2.84 -8.64
C ASN A 283 7.10 2.21 -7.28
N GLY A 284 7.85 2.95 -6.45
CA GLY A 284 8.28 2.49 -5.13
C GLY A 284 7.20 2.64 -4.05
N GLY A 285 7.50 2.11 -2.86
CA GLY A 285 6.70 2.30 -1.65
C GLY A 285 5.69 1.19 -1.36
N GLY A 286 4.84 1.48 -0.36
CA GLY A 286 3.83 0.57 0.15
C GLY A 286 2.64 0.34 -0.78
N THR A 287 1.78 -0.57 -0.37
CA THR A 287 0.48 -0.84 -1.00
C THR A 287 -0.46 0.35 -0.79
N SER A 288 -1.49 0.44 -1.58
CA SER A 288 -2.66 1.29 -1.35
C SER A 288 -3.87 0.70 -2.04
N ASP A 289 -5.04 1.11 -1.62
CA ASP A 289 -6.32 0.67 -2.20
C ASP A 289 -6.49 1.04 -3.68
N GLY A 290 -5.69 1.97 -4.19
CA GLY A 290 -5.67 2.30 -5.62
C GLY A 290 -5.45 1.09 -6.53
N ARG A 291 -4.76 0.04 -6.04
CA ARG A 291 -4.52 -1.20 -6.80
C ARG A 291 -5.80 -1.87 -7.32
N PHE A 292 -6.90 -1.74 -6.60
CA PHE A 292 -8.16 -2.38 -6.97
C PHE A 292 -8.85 -1.70 -8.15
N LEU A 293 -8.54 -0.44 -8.44
CA LEU A 293 -9.07 0.30 -9.58
C LEU A 293 -8.41 -0.06 -10.91
N GLN A 294 -7.30 -0.80 -10.88
CA GLN A 294 -6.64 -1.27 -12.10
C GLN A 294 -7.56 -2.09 -13.00
N VAL A 295 -8.45 -2.91 -12.43
CA VAL A 295 -9.39 -3.74 -13.20
C VAL A 295 -10.37 -2.92 -14.06
N MET A 296 -10.56 -1.64 -13.72
CA MET A 296 -11.34 -0.69 -14.50
C MET A 296 -10.53 -0.03 -15.62
N GLY A 297 -9.21 -0.21 -15.67
CA GLY A 297 -8.33 0.51 -16.60
C GLY A 297 -8.14 1.98 -16.25
N SER A 298 -8.37 2.35 -14.99
CA SER A 298 -8.18 3.70 -14.45
C SER A 298 -6.73 4.16 -14.54
N GLU A 299 -6.50 5.45 -14.82
CA GLU A 299 -5.19 6.08 -14.61
C GLU A 299 -5.02 6.39 -13.12
N ILE A 300 -4.14 5.67 -12.44
CA ILE A 300 -3.96 5.74 -10.98
C ILE A 300 -2.66 6.46 -10.67
N VAL A 301 -2.74 7.54 -9.90
CA VAL A 301 -1.56 8.28 -9.42
C VAL A 301 -1.68 8.50 -7.92
N LYS A 302 -0.60 8.23 -7.19
CA LYS A 302 -0.49 8.51 -5.76
C LYS A 302 0.27 9.83 -5.56
N LEU A 303 -0.34 10.76 -4.82
CA LEU A 303 0.25 12.01 -4.39
C LEU A 303 -0.25 12.39 -3.00
N GLY A 304 0.67 12.62 -2.08
CA GLY A 304 0.35 13.01 -0.71
C GLY A 304 1.53 13.58 0.06
N PRO A 305 1.40 13.71 1.38
CA PRO A 305 2.41 14.33 2.24
C PRO A 305 3.71 13.51 2.30
N LEU A 306 4.64 13.98 3.12
CA LEU A 306 5.88 13.27 3.43
C LEU A 306 5.59 11.95 4.13
N ASN A 307 6.35 10.91 3.77
CA ASN A 307 6.21 9.57 4.33
C ASN A 307 7.17 9.30 5.50
N GLU A 308 7.87 10.31 6.00
CA GLU A 308 8.95 10.15 6.97
C GLU A 308 8.45 9.66 8.34
N THR A 309 7.26 10.09 8.77
CA THR A 309 6.74 9.83 10.13
C THR A 309 5.62 8.79 10.17
N ILE A 310 5.17 8.29 9.01
CA ILE A 310 4.07 7.29 8.95
C ILE A 310 4.41 6.03 9.74
N HIS A 311 3.41 5.44 10.40
CA HIS A 311 3.51 4.23 11.23
C HIS A 311 4.48 4.33 12.43
N LYS A 312 5.04 5.50 12.69
CA LYS A 312 5.96 5.74 13.82
C LYS A 312 5.23 6.39 14.99
N THR A 313 5.87 6.32 16.16
CA THR A 313 5.55 7.17 17.30
C THR A 313 5.80 8.63 16.88
N ASP A 314 4.99 9.56 17.40
CA ASP A 314 5.03 10.98 17.05
C ASP A 314 4.82 11.26 15.56
N GLU A 315 3.98 10.44 14.90
CA GLU A 315 3.52 10.75 13.56
C GLU A 315 3.01 12.20 13.51
N ASN A 316 3.45 12.93 12.49
CA ASN A 316 3.07 14.32 12.31
C ASN A 316 3.09 14.72 10.84
N VAL A 317 2.42 15.83 10.53
CA VAL A 317 2.41 16.45 9.21
C VAL A 317 2.60 17.96 9.34
N SER A 318 3.38 18.56 8.45
CA SER A 318 3.50 20.01 8.35
C SER A 318 2.21 20.65 7.86
N LEU A 319 1.69 21.64 8.56
CA LEU A 319 0.53 22.41 8.11
C LEU A 319 0.82 23.16 6.80
N GLN A 320 2.05 23.64 6.60
CA GLN A 320 2.46 24.27 5.35
C GLN A 320 2.44 23.29 4.19
N ASP A 321 2.80 22.03 4.41
CA ASP A 321 2.76 20.96 3.40
C ASP A 321 1.32 20.64 3.02
N LEU A 322 0.39 20.62 3.99
CA LEU A 322 -1.04 20.44 3.70
C LEU A 322 -1.63 21.60 2.89
N GLU A 323 -1.23 22.84 3.19
CA GLU A 323 -1.63 24.01 2.37
C GLU A 323 -1.05 23.93 0.95
N THR A 324 0.18 23.45 0.80
CA THR A 324 0.80 23.24 -0.52
C THR A 324 0.07 22.13 -1.30
N LEU A 325 -0.28 21.00 -0.66
CA LEU A 325 -1.09 19.96 -1.27
C LEU A 325 -2.47 20.45 -1.68
N LYS A 326 -3.14 21.23 -0.82
CA LYS A 326 -4.39 21.89 -1.16
C LYS A 326 -4.25 22.73 -2.43
N GLY A 327 -3.18 23.53 -2.54
CA GLY A 327 -2.89 24.33 -3.75
C GLY A 327 -2.70 23.46 -5.00
N ILE A 328 -1.93 22.37 -4.89
CA ILE A 328 -1.72 21.42 -5.98
C ILE A 328 -3.06 20.80 -6.43
N TYR A 329 -3.90 20.38 -5.50
CA TYR A 329 -5.20 19.77 -5.81
C TYR A 329 -6.18 20.77 -6.41
N THR A 330 -6.21 22.00 -5.93
CA THR A 330 -7.02 23.06 -6.54
C THR A 330 -6.60 23.29 -7.99
N ASN A 331 -5.30 23.43 -8.25
CA ASN A 331 -4.78 23.61 -9.62
C ASN A 331 -5.09 22.39 -10.52
N LEU A 332 -4.98 21.17 -10.00
CA LEU A 332 -5.36 19.96 -10.73
C LEU A 332 -6.84 19.96 -11.13
N LEU A 333 -7.73 20.30 -10.19
CA LEU A 333 -9.18 20.38 -10.46
C LEU A 333 -9.50 21.46 -11.51
N GLU A 334 -8.86 22.62 -11.44
CA GLU A 334 -9.00 23.70 -12.43
C GLU A 334 -8.52 23.26 -13.82
N ARG A 335 -7.38 22.60 -13.92
CA ARG A 335 -6.82 22.09 -15.19
C ARG A 335 -7.71 21.05 -15.82
N LEU A 336 -8.21 20.09 -15.04
CA LEU A 336 -9.14 19.07 -15.53
C LEU A 336 -10.44 19.73 -16.02
N ASN A 337 -10.96 20.73 -15.34
CA ASN A 337 -12.21 21.42 -15.70
C ASN A 337 -12.06 22.36 -16.91
N SER A 338 -10.84 22.75 -17.26
CA SER A 338 -10.56 23.68 -18.38
C SER A 338 -10.35 22.96 -19.71
N ASN A 339 -10.14 21.64 -19.70
CA ASN A 339 -9.94 20.79 -20.87
C ASN A 339 -11.23 20.03 -21.20
#